data_386ccc6b600eb47baf05c7adcfb54885
#
_entry.id   386ccc6b600eb47baf05c7adcfb54885
#
_cell.length_a   1.000
_cell.length_b   1.000
_cell.length_c   1.000
_cell.angle_alpha   90.00
_cell.angle_beta   90.00
_cell.angle_gamma   90.00
#
_symmetry.space_group_name_H-M   'P 1'
#
loop_
_entity.id
_entity.type
_entity.pdbx_description
1 polymer ?
#
loop_
_entity_poly.entity_id
_entity_poly.type
_entity_poly.pdbx_seq_one_letter_code
_entity_poly.pdbx_strand_id
1 'polypeptide(L)'
;TLKTHCEGIYKHIQKNYSTGNLVYVKRKGRLEDEIQSIFTEMGKTTPAIPLKYKTIELSDVFTIENLQNVLDSNRQNIVICGSVNESFGIKLVNILQSNKKYSAIAIGMPTWDGLKDLNKPSMDETNKGIEIVYSTPYYFSKNTSLVKHLASKYKETFFARASDWFYKGFETMYYFSNTLTKNKGLIFNHLTDKDFTIFNEFEIEQVLPNKDAVLPNYWENKKLYFFKKQNGITKSVN
;
A
#
# COMPACT_ATOMS: atom_id res chain seq x y z
N THR A 1 1.77 10.61 -0.93
CA THR A 1 3.05 10.57 -0.19
C THR A 1 3.20 9.31 0.63
N LEU A 2 4.42 9.04 1.13
CA LEU A 2 4.68 7.92 2.06
C LEU A 2 3.87 8.09 3.35
N LYS A 3 3.72 9.31 3.84
CA LYS A 3 2.88 9.63 5.01
C LYS A 3 1.44 9.14 4.81
N THR A 4 0.83 9.46 3.68
CA THR A 4 -0.54 9.01 3.34
C THR A 4 -0.66 7.49 3.34
N HIS A 5 0.34 6.78 2.80
CA HIS A 5 0.35 5.31 2.84
C HIS A 5 0.47 4.77 4.26
N CYS A 6 1.35 5.32 5.09
CA CYS A 6 1.50 4.90 6.49
C CYS A 6 0.23 5.13 7.30
N GLU A 7 -0.41 6.29 7.13
CA GLU A 7 -1.69 6.60 7.76
C GLU A 7 -2.81 5.64 7.32
N GLY A 8 -2.88 5.36 6.00
CA GLY A 8 -3.83 4.40 5.45
C GLY A 8 -3.60 2.98 5.94
N ILE A 9 -2.34 2.53 5.98
CA ILE A 9 -1.96 1.22 6.50
C ILE A 9 -2.34 1.12 7.98
N TYR A 10 -2.05 2.13 8.80
CA TYR A 10 -2.43 2.16 10.21
C TYR A 10 -3.95 1.97 10.38
N LYS A 11 -4.77 2.77 9.67
CA LYS A 11 -6.23 2.68 9.69
C LYS A 11 -6.74 1.31 9.21
N HIS A 12 -6.13 0.77 8.15
CA HIS A 12 -6.48 -0.54 7.62
C HIS A 12 -6.23 -1.67 8.63
N ILE A 13 -5.08 -1.63 9.33
CA ILE A 13 -4.77 -2.58 10.40
C ILE A 13 -5.76 -2.45 11.56
N GLN A 14 -6.05 -1.21 11.97
CA GLN A 14 -6.99 -0.92 13.05
C GLN A 14 -8.39 -1.47 12.76
N LYS A 15 -8.85 -1.37 11.52
CA LYS A 15 -10.15 -1.88 11.08
C LYS A 15 -10.20 -3.41 10.97
N ASN A 16 -9.15 -4.03 10.44
CA ASN A 16 -9.22 -5.41 9.97
C ASN A 16 -8.42 -6.41 10.82
N TYR A 17 -7.41 -5.95 11.59
CA TYR A 17 -6.44 -6.83 12.24
C TYR A 17 -6.15 -6.49 13.71
N SER A 18 -6.97 -5.68 14.36
CA SER A 18 -6.75 -5.18 15.72
C SER A 18 -6.65 -6.24 16.81
N THR A 19 -7.22 -7.43 16.59
CA THR A 19 -7.24 -8.56 17.55
C THR A 19 -6.02 -9.48 17.46
N GLY A 20 -5.17 -9.34 16.44
CA GLY A 20 -3.96 -10.13 16.25
C GLY A 20 -2.83 -9.76 17.23
N ASN A 21 -1.73 -10.54 17.19
CA ASN A 21 -0.47 -10.13 17.81
C ASN A 21 0.24 -9.19 16.83
N LEU A 22 0.16 -7.87 17.07
CA LEU A 22 0.74 -6.86 16.18
C LEU A 22 2.23 -6.72 16.47
N VAL A 23 3.04 -6.87 15.42
CA VAL A 23 4.50 -6.75 15.47
C VAL A 23 4.98 -5.76 14.42
N TYR A 24 5.62 -4.69 14.85
CA TYR A 24 6.24 -3.70 13.96
C TYR A 24 7.73 -4.01 13.81
N VAL A 25 8.12 -4.44 12.63
CA VAL A 25 9.51 -4.78 12.30
C VAL A 25 10.13 -3.63 11.53
N LYS A 26 11.11 -2.99 12.18
CA LYS A 26 11.82 -1.83 11.63
C LYS A 26 13.22 -2.23 11.19
N ARG A 27 13.62 -1.79 10.01
CA ARG A 27 15.03 -1.79 9.60
C ARG A 27 15.72 -0.60 10.26
N LYS A 28 16.99 -0.71 10.57
CA LYS A 28 17.77 0.44 11.08
C LYS A 28 17.98 1.48 9.97
N GLY A 29 17.51 2.72 10.16
CA GLY A 29 17.67 3.80 9.20
C GLY A 29 16.80 5.01 9.50
N ARG A 30 17.23 6.18 9.02
CA ARG A 30 16.51 7.45 9.25
C ARG A 30 15.10 7.45 8.65
N LEU A 31 14.93 6.91 7.45
CA LEU A 31 13.63 6.84 6.80
C LEU A 31 12.67 5.92 7.57
N GLU A 32 13.17 4.83 8.10
CA GLU A 32 12.41 3.91 8.92
C GLU A 32 12.03 4.52 10.27
N ASP A 33 12.86 5.42 10.82
CA ASP A 33 12.52 6.23 12.01
C ASP A 33 11.37 7.19 11.69
N GLU A 34 11.39 7.83 10.53
CA GLU A 34 10.31 8.70 10.06
C GLU A 34 9.00 7.92 9.87
N ILE A 35 9.04 6.72 9.26
CA ILE A 35 7.87 5.84 9.11
C ILE A 35 7.31 5.47 10.48
N GLN A 36 8.15 5.06 11.44
CA GLN A 36 7.74 4.72 12.79
C GLN A 36 7.11 5.91 13.51
N SER A 37 7.66 7.12 13.31
CA SER A 37 7.12 8.35 13.87
C SER A 37 5.68 8.60 13.41
N ILE A 38 5.37 8.37 12.14
CA ILE A 38 4.01 8.50 11.59
C ILE A 38 3.05 7.51 12.29
N PHE A 39 3.45 6.24 12.44
CA PHE A 39 2.65 5.25 13.17
C PHE A 39 2.41 5.64 14.62
N THR A 40 3.42 6.21 15.28
CA THR A 40 3.32 6.70 16.67
C THR A 40 2.37 7.90 16.76
N GLU A 41 2.46 8.85 15.83
CA GLU A 41 1.56 10.00 15.74
C GLU A 41 0.11 9.58 15.52
N MET A 42 -0.11 8.61 14.61
CA MET A 42 -1.44 8.04 14.38
C MET A 42 -2.03 7.44 15.65
N GLY A 43 -1.22 6.76 16.48
CA GLY A 43 -1.66 6.23 17.77
C GLY A 43 -2.11 7.30 18.77
N LYS A 44 -1.57 8.52 18.65
CA LYS A 44 -1.94 9.66 19.53
C LYS A 44 -3.14 10.45 19.00
N THR A 45 -3.33 10.50 17.69
CA THR A 45 -4.31 11.39 17.03
C THR A 45 -5.57 10.67 16.57
N THR A 46 -5.55 9.33 16.49
CA THR A 46 -6.74 8.57 16.06
C THR A 46 -7.88 8.67 17.08
N PRO A 47 -9.11 8.91 16.65
CA PRO A 47 -10.27 8.88 17.54
C PRO A 47 -10.67 7.46 17.98
N ALA A 48 -10.22 6.43 17.26
CA ALA A 48 -10.46 5.04 17.58
C ALA A 48 -9.39 4.50 18.56
N ILE A 49 -9.57 3.27 19.05
CA ILE A 49 -8.63 2.63 19.97
C ILE A 49 -7.25 2.51 19.30
N PRO A 50 -6.18 3.07 19.88
CA PRO A 50 -4.84 2.98 19.31
C PRO A 50 -4.35 1.54 19.17
N LEU A 51 -3.60 1.27 18.10
CA LEU A 51 -2.95 -0.02 17.91
C LEU A 51 -1.87 -0.23 18.99
N LYS A 52 -1.90 -1.37 19.65
CA LYS A 52 -0.85 -1.82 20.57
C LYS A 52 0.01 -2.84 19.85
N TYR A 53 1.21 -2.47 19.44
CA TYR A 53 2.16 -3.33 18.74
C TYR A 53 3.50 -3.42 19.47
N LYS A 54 4.14 -4.59 19.36
CA LYS A 54 5.52 -4.80 19.79
C LYS A 54 6.44 -4.31 18.68
N THR A 55 7.49 -3.57 19.01
CA THR A 55 8.47 -3.09 18.03
C THR A 55 9.76 -3.87 18.15
N ILE A 56 10.34 -4.25 17.01
CA ILE A 56 11.68 -4.79 16.93
C ILE A 56 12.45 -4.11 15.80
N GLU A 57 13.69 -3.73 16.09
CA GLU A 57 14.63 -3.19 15.10
C GLU A 57 15.59 -4.28 14.66
N LEU A 58 15.74 -4.48 13.35
CA LEU A 58 16.59 -5.50 12.76
C LEU A 58 17.62 -4.86 11.82
N SER A 59 18.80 -5.48 11.75
CA SER A 59 19.78 -5.20 10.68
C SER A 59 19.33 -5.87 9.36
N ASP A 60 20.11 -5.69 8.28
CA ASP A 60 19.84 -6.38 7.01
C ASP A 60 20.08 -7.90 7.08
N VAL A 61 20.82 -8.36 8.10
CA VAL A 61 21.05 -9.77 8.35
C VAL A 61 20.28 -10.19 9.60
N PHE A 62 19.22 -10.97 9.41
CA PHE A 62 18.38 -11.50 10.49
C PHE A 62 17.78 -12.86 10.10
N THR A 63 17.33 -13.60 11.09
CA THR A 63 16.70 -14.91 10.95
C THR A 63 15.41 -14.96 11.79
N ILE A 64 14.72 -16.09 11.79
CA ILE A 64 13.47 -16.24 12.57
C ILE A 64 13.72 -16.14 14.08
N GLU A 65 14.91 -16.55 14.55
CA GLU A 65 15.29 -16.48 15.97
C GLU A 65 15.25 -15.04 16.49
N ASN A 66 15.56 -14.06 15.65
CA ASN A 66 15.47 -12.65 16.02
C ASN A 66 14.01 -12.19 16.27
N LEU A 67 13.05 -12.88 15.65
CA LEU A 67 11.63 -12.55 15.77
C LEU A 67 10.88 -13.36 16.84
N GLN A 68 11.43 -14.46 17.34
CA GLN A 68 10.73 -15.39 18.22
C GLN A 68 10.22 -14.77 19.52
N ASN A 69 10.88 -13.74 20.05
CA ASN A 69 10.46 -13.06 21.29
C ASN A 69 9.24 -12.13 21.10
N VAL A 70 8.91 -11.77 19.88
CA VAL A 70 7.78 -10.88 19.55
C VAL A 70 6.64 -11.62 18.86
N LEU A 71 6.92 -12.75 18.22
CA LEU A 71 5.91 -13.61 17.59
C LEU A 71 5.20 -14.51 18.63
N ASP A 72 3.96 -14.83 18.37
CA ASP A 72 3.11 -15.69 19.19
C ASP A 72 2.72 -16.94 18.38
N SER A 73 2.99 -18.14 18.92
CA SER A 73 2.67 -19.40 18.24
C SER A 73 1.19 -19.77 18.30
N ASN A 74 0.42 -19.15 19.23
CA ASN A 74 -0.98 -19.47 19.46
C ASN A 74 -1.95 -18.45 18.86
N ARG A 75 -1.42 -17.32 18.32
CA ARG A 75 -2.22 -16.23 17.75
C ARG A 75 -1.75 -15.91 16.35
N GLN A 76 -2.67 -15.35 15.55
CA GLN A 76 -2.31 -14.76 14.26
C GLN A 76 -1.38 -13.57 14.49
N ASN A 77 -0.18 -13.63 13.93
CA ASN A 77 0.76 -12.52 13.94
C ASN A 77 0.49 -11.59 12.76
N ILE A 78 0.39 -10.30 13.03
CA ILE A 78 0.26 -9.26 12.02
C ILE A 78 1.59 -8.51 12.01
N VAL A 79 2.43 -8.83 11.03
CA VAL A 79 3.81 -8.35 10.97
C VAL A 79 3.88 -7.17 10.02
N ILE A 80 4.07 -5.99 10.56
CA ILE A 80 4.15 -4.72 9.83
C ILE A 80 5.61 -4.47 9.46
N CYS A 81 5.92 -4.45 8.17
CA CYS A 81 7.25 -4.10 7.67
C CYS A 81 7.39 -2.58 7.62
N GLY A 82 8.02 -1.98 8.61
CA GLY A 82 8.28 -0.54 8.71
C GLY A 82 9.49 -0.09 7.87
N SER A 83 9.64 -0.61 6.65
CA SER A 83 10.70 -0.22 5.72
C SER A 83 10.23 -0.27 4.28
N VAL A 84 10.72 0.68 3.46
CA VAL A 84 10.54 0.69 2.00
C VAL A 84 11.65 -0.07 1.26
N ASN A 85 12.63 -0.60 1.99
CA ASN A 85 13.70 -1.39 1.40
C ASN A 85 13.15 -2.74 0.91
N GLU A 86 13.22 -2.98 -0.40
CA GLU A 86 12.64 -4.14 -1.05
C GLU A 86 13.30 -5.45 -0.59
N SER A 87 14.63 -5.48 -0.53
CA SER A 87 15.37 -6.68 -0.12
C SER A 87 15.06 -7.06 1.33
N PHE A 88 14.94 -6.08 2.22
CA PHE A 88 14.53 -6.30 3.61
C PHE A 88 13.11 -6.87 3.69
N GLY A 89 12.17 -6.29 2.93
CA GLY A 89 10.78 -6.76 2.87
C GLY A 89 10.66 -8.19 2.34
N ILE A 90 11.35 -8.52 1.23
CA ILE A 90 11.37 -9.86 0.65
C ILE A 90 11.94 -10.87 1.65
N LYS A 91 13.05 -10.53 2.31
CA LYS A 91 13.66 -11.38 3.32
C LYS A 91 12.74 -11.64 4.50
N LEU A 92 12.07 -10.61 5.01
CA LEU A 92 11.09 -10.74 6.09
C LEU A 92 9.97 -11.72 5.72
N VAL A 93 9.38 -11.55 4.54
CA VAL A 93 8.32 -12.43 4.02
C VAL A 93 8.82 -13.87 3.90
N ASN A 94 10.00 -14.09 3.31
CA ASN A 94 10.56 -15.43 3.13
C ASN A 94 10.81 -16.14 4.47
N ILE A 95 11.34 -15.43 5.47
CA ILE A 95 11.58 -15.98 6.81
C ILE A 95 10.24 -16.37 7.47
N LEU A 96 9.22 -15.52 7.39
CA LEU A 96 7.90 -15.82 7.95
C LEU A 96 7.24 -17.00 7.22
N GLN A 97 7.36 -17.08 5.90
CA GLN A 97 6.79 -18.14 5.07
C GLN A 97 7.45 -19.50 5.31
N SER A 98 8.76 -19.51 5.54
CA SER A 98 9.52 -20.75 5.79
C SER A 98 9.24 -21.33 7.17
N ASN A 99 8.72 -20.56 8.11
CA ASN A 99 8.50 -21.00 9.47
C ASN A 99 7.04 -21.35 9.75
N LYS A 100 6.75 -22.65 9.80
CA LYS A 100 5.38 -23.20 10.05
C LYS A 100 4.91 -23.02 11.50
N LYS A 101 5.78 -22.65 12.44
CA LYS A 101 5.42 -22.49 13.86
C LYS A 101 4.53 -21.28 14.10
N TYR A 102 4.71 -20.21 13.30
CA TYR A 102 4.00 -18.96 13.50
C TYR A 102 3.07 -18.68 12.32
N SER A 103 1.76 -18.60 12.59
CA SER A 103 0.82 -18.08 11.60
C SER A 103 1.02 -16.57 11.46
N ALA A 104 1.26 -16.06 10.25
CA ALA A 104 1.57 -14.66 10.03
C ALA A 104 0.83 -14.08 8.82
N ILE A 105 0.50 -12.79 8.91
CA ILE A 105 0.13 -11.91 7.81
C ILE A 105 1.20 -10.83 7.75
N ALA A 106 1.82 -10.62 6.60
CA ALA A 106 2.81 -9.58 6.40
C ALA A 106 2.16 -8.34 5.78
N ILE A 107 2.31 -7.19 6.44
CA ILE A 107 1.81 -5.91 5.94
C ILE A 107 3.00 -5.06 5.49
N GLY A 108 3.04 -4.75 4.20
CA GLY A 108 4.15 -4.04 3.55
C GLY A 108 3.85 -2.61 3.17
N MET A 109 4.93 -1.90 2.82
CA MET A 109 4.87 -0.54 2.29
C MET A 109 4.47 -0.56 0.80
N PRO A 110 4.11 0.58 0.20
CA PRO A 110 3.64 0.65 -1.19
C PRO A 110 4.64 0.11 -2.23
N THR A 111 5.93 0.03 -1.90
CA THR A 111 6.95 -0.59 -2.75
C THR A 111 6.68 -2.08 -3.05
N TRP A 112 5.86 -2.74 -2.22
CA TRP A 112 5.53 -4.17 -2.40
C TRP A 112 4.61 -4.45 -3.60
N ASP A 113 3.97 -3.42 -4.15
CA ASP A 113 3.14 -3.55 -5.36
C ASP A 113 3.94 -4.10 -6.55
N GLY A 114 5.15 -3.57 -6.76
CA GLY A 114 6.05 -3.96 -7.85
C GLY A 114 6.83 -5.26 -7.64
N LEU A 115 6.85 -5.84 -6.43
CA LEU A 115 7.73 -6.96 -6.10
C LEU A 115 7.18 -8.29 -6.64
N LYS A 116 7.78 -8.76 -7.75
CA LYS A 116 7.43 -10.05 -8.39
C LYS A 116 7.76 -11.24 -7.49
N ASP A 117 8.80 -11.15 -6.68
CA ASP A 117 9.22 -12.23 -5.79
C ASP A 117 8.18 -12.55 -4.70
N LEU A 118 7.36 -11.57 -4.33
CA LEU A 118 6.24 -11.77 -3.40
C LEU A 118 5.01 -12.42 -4.06
N ASN A 119 5.05 -12.68 -5.37
CA ASN A 119 3.94 -13.27 -6.12
C ASN A 119 4.15 -14.74 -6.46
N LYS A 120 5.27 -15.34 -6.03
CA LYS A 120 5.57 -16.73 -6.38
C LYS A 120 4.58 -17.67 -5.67
N PRO A 121 3.93 -18.60 -6.40
CA PRO A 121 3.16 -19.65 -5.77
C PRO A 121 4.07 -20.50 -4.87
N SER A 122 3.51 -21.04 -3.80
CA SER A 122 4.21 -22.08 -3.04
C SER A 122 4.35 -23.33 -3.91
N MET A 123 5.55 -23.93 -3.92
CA MET A 123 5.76 -25.23 -4.58
C MET A 123 5.13 -26.37 -3.79
N ASP A 124 4.78 -26.15 -2.52
CA ASP A 124 4.10 -27.10 -1.66
C ASP A 124 2.59 -26.80 -1.70
N GLU A 125 1.81 -27.65 -2.35
CA GLU A 125 0.36 -27.52 -2.47
C GLU A 125 -0.37 -27.49 -1.12
N THR A 126 0.24 -28.05 -0.07
CA THR A 126 -0.27 -28.01 1.29
C THR A 126 0.01 -26.71 2.02
N ASN A 127 0.97 -25.91 1.52
CA ASN A 127 1.36 -24.64 2.09
C ASN A 127 0.81 -23.47 1.27
N LYS A 128 -0.30 -22.89 1.71
CA LYS A 128 -0.91 -21.73 1.03
C LYS A 128 -0.04 -20.46 1.05
N GLY A 129 1.15 -20.50 1.62
CA GLY A 129 1.99 -19.32 1.83
C GLY A 129 1.39 -18.35 2.85
N ILE A 130 2.16 -17.36 3.24
CA ILE A 130 1.64 -16.29 4.09
C ILE A 130 0.80 -15.31 3.25
N GLU A 131 -0.14 -14.69 3.92
CA GLU A 131 -0.89 -13.58 3.37
C GLU A 131 -0.05 -12.31 3.42
N ILE A 132 0.01 -11.58 2.30
CA ILE A 132 0.76 -10.34 2.17
C ILE A 132 -0.23 -9.24 1.82
N VAL A 133 -0.23 -8.15 2.60
CA VAL A 133 -1.10 -6.99 2.39
C VAL A 133 -0.25 -5.75 2.15
N TYR A 134 -0.63 -4.93 1.18
CA TYR A 134 0.03 -3.65 0.90
C TYR A 134 -0.95 -2.64 0.31
N SER A 135 -0.59 -1.37 0.33
CA SER A 135 -1.36 -0.28 -0.25
C SER A 135 -0.76 0.21 -1.55
N THR A 136 -1.61 0.63 -2.50
CA THR A 136 -1.21 1.30 -3.73
C THR A 136 -2.13 2.50 -4.00
N PRO A 137 -1.63 3.59 -4.62
CA PRO A 137 -2.45 4.75 -4.95
C PRO A 137 -3.20 4.58 -6.27
N TYR A 138 -3.00 3.46 -6.97
CA TYR A 138 -3.51 3.26 -8.31
C TYR A 138 -3.81 1.79 -8.59
N TYR A 139 -4.99 1.54 -9.13
CA TYR A 139 -5.39 0.21 -9.56
C TYR A 139 -6.24 0.27 -10.82
N PHE A 140 -6.10 -0.70 -11.70
CA PHE A 140 -7.04 -0.94 -12.79
C PHE A 140 -7.11 -2.41 -13.16
N SER A 141 -8.29 -2.85 -13.56
CA SER A 141 -8.49 -4.22 -14.04
C SER A 141 -8.04 -4.34 -15.49
N LYS A 142 -7.06 -5.21 -15.75
CA LYS A 142 -6.54 -5.48 -17.12
C LYS A 142 -7.57 -6.15 -18.04
N ASN A 143 -8.68 -6.62 -17.50
CA ASN A 143 -9.68 -7.39 -18.24
C ASN A 143 -10.86 -6.56 -18.77
N THR A 144 -10.93 -5.27 -18.47
CA THR A 144 -12.02 -4.42 -18.98
C THR A 144 -11.90 -4.18 -20.49
N SER A 145 -13.03 -3.98 -21.16
CA SER A 145 -13.07 -3.68 -22.60
C SER A 145 -12.28 -2.44 -22.96
N LEU A 146 -12.36 -1.39 -22.13
CA LEU A 146 -11.60 -0.15 -22.31
C LEU A 146 -10.10 -0.39 -22.27
N VAL A 147 -9.59 -1.13 -21.27
CA VAL A 147 -8.16 -1.43 -21.15
C VAL A 147 -7.67 -2.21 -22.36
N LYS A 148 -8.43 -3.20 -22.83
CA LYS A 148 -8.09 -3.97 -24.04
C LYS A 148 -8.06 -3.09 -25.29
N HIS A 149 -9.04 -2.20 -25.45
CA HIS A 149 -9.08 -1.25 -26.56
C HIS A 149 -7.87 -0.31 -26.54
N LEU A 150 -7.56 0.31 -25.40
CA LEU A 150 -6.41 1.19 -25.24
C LEU A 150 -5.09 0.45 -25.49
N ALA A 151 -4.96 -0.81 -25.04
CA ALA A 151 -3.78 -1.64 -25.29
C ALA A 151 -3.59 -1.91 -26.79
N SER A 152 -4.68 -2.21 -27.52
CA SER A 152 -4.65 -2.41 -29.00
C SER A 152 -4.19 -1.14 -29.70
N LYS A 153 -4.82 -0.01 -29.40
CA LYS A 153 -4.47 1.28 -29.99
C LYS A 153 -3.03 1.69 -29.71
N TYR A 154 -2.56 1.51 -28.49
CA TYR A 154 -1.17 1.77 -28.13
C TYR A 154 -0.21 0.90 -28.96
N LYS A 155 -0.50 -0.40 -29.07
CA LYS A 155 0.31 -1.35 -29.83
C LYS A 155 0.34 -1.00 -31.33
N GLU A 156 -0.80 -0.62 -31.90
CA GLU A 156 -0.91 -0.20 -33.32
C GLU A 156 -0.09 1.07 -33.60
N THR A 157 -0.07 2.01 -32.64
CA THR A 157 0.61 3.32 -32.81
C THR A 157 2.11 3.25 -32.53
N PHE A 158 2.50 2.55 -31.46
CA PHE A 158 3.87 2.56 -30.95
C PHE A 158 4.62 1.24 -31.12
N PHE A 159 3.99 0.22 -31.69
CA PHE A 159 4.55 -1.12 -31.88
C PHE A 159 5.12 -1.74 -30.60
N ALA A 160 4.57 -1.34 -29.44
CA ALA A 160 5.03 -1.71 -28.12
C ALA A 160 3.86 -2.07 -27.20
N ARG A 161 4.16 -2.74 -26.08
CA ARG A 161 3.18 -3.02 -25.05
C ARG A 161 2.98 -1.78 -24.16
N ALA A 162 1.73 -1.40 -23.93
CA ALA A 162 1.39 -0.33 -22.99
C ALA A 162 1.82 -0.69 -21.55
N SER A 163 2.53 0.22 -20.91
CA SER A 163 2.90 0.10 -19.48
C SER A 163 1.77 0.58 -18.57
N ASP A 164 1.85 0.25 -17.29
CA ASP A 164 0.88 0.73 -16.31
C ASP A 164 0.92 2.27 -16.19
N TRP A 165 2.05 2.91 -16.48
CA TRP A 165 2.19 4.36 -16.55
C TRP A 165 1.40 5.00 -17.69
N PHE A 166 1.24 4.31 -18.82
CA PHE A 166 0.39 4.78 -19.91
C PHE A 166 -1.07 4.91 -19.46
N TYR A 167 -1.62 3.88 -18.80
CA TYR A 167 -3.01 3.91 -18.33
C TYR A 167 -3.22 4.98 -17.26
N LYS A 168 -2.25 5.13 -16.34
CA LYS A 168 -2.28 6.19 -15.32
C LYS A 168 -2.25 7.57 -15.95
N GLY A 169 -1.39 7.81 -16.93
CA GLY A 169 -1.31 9.06 -17.66
C GLY A 169 -2.59 9.36 -18.44
N PHE A 170 -3.13 8.35 -19.13
CA PHE A 170 -4.40 8.45 -19.86
C PHE A 170 -5.55 8.87 -18.92
N GLU A 171 -5.73 8.18 -17.81
CA GLU A 171 -6.78 8.49 -16.82
C GLU A 171 -6.60 9.91 -16.25
N THR A 172 -5.38 10.26 -15.85
CA THR A 172 -5.08 11.58 -15.29
C THR A 172 -5.43 12.70 -16.28
N MET A 173 -4.97 12.58 -17.53
CA MET A 173 -5.27 13.58 -18.57
C MET A 173 -6.76 13.64 -18.87
N TYR A 174 -7.41 12.51 -19.00
CA TYR A 174 -8.86 12.45 -19.24
C TYR A 174 -9.65 13.12 -18.11
N TYR A 175 -9.37 12.76 -16.87
CA TYR A 175 -10.05 13.29 -15.70
C TYR A 175 -9.89 14.82 -15.60
N PHE A 176 -8.66 15.30 -15.56
CA PHE A 176 -8.40 16.73 -15.33
C PHE A 176 -8.80 17.61 -16.52
N SER A 177 -8.62 17.15 -17.76
CA SER A 177 -9.05 17.91 -18.93
C SER A 177 -10.56 18.10 -18.99
N ASN A 178 -11.32 17.03 -18.70
CA ASN A 178 -12.79 17.12 -18.69
C ASN A 178 -13.30 17.93 -17.49
N THR A 179 -12.71 17.76 -16.30
CA THR A 179 -13.07 18.55 -15.11
C THR A 179 -12.81 20.04 -15.34
N LEU A 180 -11.67 20.40 -15.93
CA LEU A 180 -11.34 21.78 -16.26
C LEU A 180 -12.31 22.38 -17.29
N THR A 181 -12.60 21.65 -18.36
CA THR A 181 -13.51 22.06 -19.43
C THR A 181 -14.93 22.29 -18.89
N LYS A 182 -15.43 21.36 -18.07
CA LYS A 182 -16.78 21.45 -17.47
C LYS A 182 -16.88 22.65 -16.51
N ASN A 183 -15.89 22.86 -15.67
CA ASN A 183 -15.96 23.80 -14.55
C ASN A 183 -15.28 25.16 -14.82
N LYS A 184 -14.83 25.43 -16.05
CA LYS A 184 -14.35 26.75 -16.54
C LYS A 184 -13.39 27.46 -15.57
N GLY A 185 -12.41 26.78 -15.03
CA GLY A 185 -11.39 27.33 -14.12
C GLY A 185 -11.71 27.23 -12.63
N LEU A 186 -12.91 26.80 -12.23
CA LEU A 186 -13.22 26.49 -10.83
C LEU A 186 -12.82 25.06 -10.42
N ILE A 187 -11.78 24.54 -11.06
CA ILE A 187 -11.35 23.14 -10.93
C ILE A 187 -11.05 22.72 -9.49
N PHE A 188 -10.54 23.64 -8.65
CA PHE A 188 -10.19 23.32 -7.26
C PHE A 188 -11.36 22.90 -6.39
N ASN A 189 -12.59 23.25 -6.77
CA ASN A 189 -13.81 22.84 -6.07
C ASN A 189 -14.33 21.46 -6.54
N HIS A 190 -13.72 20.92 -7.61
CA HIS A 190 -14.19 19.73 -8.33
C HIS A 190 -13.13 18.65 -8.47
N LEU A 191 -12.04 18.73 -7.67
CA LEU A 191 -10.89 17.79 -7.76
C LEU A 191 -11.21 16.36 -7.30
N THR A 192 -12.38 16.15 -6.67
CA THR A 192 -12.84 14.85 -6.18
C THR A 192 -14.15 14.39 -6.81
N ASP A 193 -14.61 15.11 -7.83
CA ASP A 193 -15.84 14.75 -8.55
C ASP A 193 -15.66 13.39 -9.24
N LYS A 194 -16.74 12.59 -9.28
CA LYS A 194 -16.67 11.24 -9.84
C LYS A 194 -17.09 11.15 -11.31
N ASP A 195 -17.53 12.27 -11.91
CA ASP A 195 -18.13 12.30 -13.24
C ASP A 195 -17.22 11.79 -14.35
N PHE A 196 -15.92 11.98 -14.22
CA PHE A 196 -14.92 11.61 -15.23
C PHE A 196 -13.95 10.53 -14.75
N THR A 197 -14.30 9.78 -13.71
CA THR A 197 -13.48 8.64 -13.24
C THR A 197 -13.56 7.49 -14.24
N ILE A 198 -12.42 6.85 -14.50
CA ILE A 198 -12.31 5.71 -15.43
C ILE A 198 -11.91 4.45 -14.67
N PHE A 199 -10.77 4.47 -14.02
CA PHE A 199 -10.21 3.33 -13.29
C PHE A 199 -10.22 3.57 -11.79
N ASN A 200 -9.92 4.81 -11.37
CA ASN A 200 -9.74 5.19 -9.98
C ASN A 200 -10.58 6.41 -9.61
N GLU A 201 -10.98 6.45 -8.35
CA GLU A 201 -11.51 7.66 -7.74
C GLU A 201 -10.34 8.54 -7.29
N PHE A 202 -10.56 9.85 -7.31
CA PHE A 202 -9.63 10.82 -6.75
C PHE A 202 -10.19 11.38 -5.44
N GLU A 203 -9.39 11.36 -4.38
CA GLU A 203 -9.67 12.00 -3.09
C GLU A 203 -8.58 13.06 -2.86
N ILE A 204 -8.69 14.15 -3.62
CA ILE A 204 -7.66 15.20 -3.61
C ILE A 204 -7.97 16.18 -2.48
N GLU A 205 -7.05 16.26 -1.53
CA GLU A 205 -7.14 17.11 -0.35
C GLU A 205 -5.99 18.12 -0.29
N GLN A 206 -6.25 19.23 0.36
CA GLN A 206 -5.23 20.23 0.66
C GLN A 206 -4.28 19.71 1.75
N VAL A 207 -2.99 19.88 1.53
CA VAL A 207 -1.97 19.62 2.55
C VAL A 207 -1.44 20.97 3.05
N LEU A 208 -1.85 21.32 4.27
CA LEU A 208 -1.43 22.58 4.91
C LEU A 208 -0.04 22.41 5.55
N PRO A 209 0.81 23.45 5.54
CA PRO A 209 2.12 23.43 6.20
C PRO A 209 2.01 23.32 7.73
N ASN A 210 0.96 23.86 8.29
CA ASN A 210 0.58 23.77 9.70
C ASN A 210 -0.94 23.99 9.86
N LYS A 211 -1.47 23.81 11.08
CA LYS A 211 -2.91 23.88 11.35
C LYS A 211 -3.52 25.28 11.14
N ASP A 212 -2.72 26.32 11.24
CA ASP A 212 -3.17 27.72 11.15
C ASP A 212 -2.97 28.31 9.75
N ALA A 213 -2.43 27.55 8.82
CA ALA A 213 -2.18 28.00 7.46
C ALA A 213 -3.48 28.13 6.65
N VAL A 214 -3.61 29.25 5.96
CA VAL A 214 -4.75 29.53 5.06
C VAL A 214 -4.52 28.95 3.67
N LEU A 215 -3.24 28.90 3.22
CA LEU A 215 -2.89 28.39 1.90
C LEU A 215 -2.23 27.02 2.00
N PRO A 216 -2.61 26.08 1.13
CA PRO A 216 -2.00 24.77 1.09
C PRO A 216 -0.57 24.83 0.51
N ASN A 217 0.30 23.95 1.00
CA ASN A 217 1.59 23.70 0.37
C ASN A 217 1.42 23.02 -0.98
N TYR A 218 0.51 22.05 -1.04
CA TYR A 218 0.18 21.27 -2.23
C TYR A 218 -1.16 20.57 -2.05
N TRP A 219 -1.63 19.99 -3.15
CA TRP A 219 -2.79 19.11 -3.17
C TRP A 219 -2.33 17.66 -3.34
N GLU A 220 -2.92 16.74 -2.61
CA GLU A 220 -2.54 15.33 -2.62
C GLU A 220 -3.76 14.43 -2.79
N ASN A 221 -3.64 13.46 -3.70
CA ASN A 221 -4.63 12.39 -3.75
C ASN A 221 -4.42 11.43 -2.57
N LYS A 222 -5.40 11.38 -1.67
CA LYS A 222 -5.41 10.52 -0.48
C LYS A 222 -5.98 9.14 -0.74
N LYS A 223 -6.57 8.91 -1.93
CA LYS A 223 -7.15 7.61 -2.27
C LYS A 223 -6.10 6.52 -2.27
N LEU A 224 -6.38 5.47 -1.53
CA LEU A 224 -5.56 4.26 -1.46
C LEU A 224 -6.41 3.02 -1.70
N TYR A 225 -5.81 2.06 -2.36
CA TYR A 225 -6.35 0.72 -2.56
C TYR A 225 -5.47 -0.27 -1.82
N PHE A 226 -6.09 -1.26 -1.18
CA PHE A 226 -5.38 -2.32 -0.49
C PHE A 226 -5.48 -3.63 -1.28
N PHE A 227 -4.38 -4.32 -1.37
CA PHE A 227 -4.27 -5.60 -2.04
C PHE A 227 -3.72 -6.64 -1.10
N LYS A 228 -4.26 -7.84 -1.28
CA LYS A 228 -3.83 -9.05 -0.62
C LYS A 228 -3.25 -9.99 -1.67
N LYS A 229 -2.03 -10.43 -1.44
CA LYS A 229 -1.36 -11.48 -2.23
C LYS A 229 -1.24 -12.73 -1.39
N GLN A 230 -1.61 -13.87 -1.96
CA GLN A 230 -1.41 -15.17 -1.35
C GLN A 230 -1.35 -16.23 -2.46
N ASN A 231 -0.32 -17.08 -2.44
CA ASN A 231 -0.13 -18.18 -3.39
C ASN A 231 -0.25 -17.75 -4.87
N GLY A 232 0.40 -16.65 -5.23
CA GLY A 232 0.38 -16.10 -6.60
C GLY A 232 -0.92 -15.38 -7.00
N ILE A 233 -1.95 -15.37 -6.14
CA ILE A 233 -3.23 -14.71 -6.39
C ILE A 233 -3.23 -13.34 -5.70
N THR A 234 -3.56 -12.29 -6.45
CA THR A 234 -3.75 -10.94 -5.92
C THR A 234 -5.24 -10.58 -5.95
N LYS A 235 -5.76 -10.09 -4.81
CA LYS A 235 -7.15 -9.63 -4.66
C LYS A 235 -7.16 -8.24 -4.02
N SER A 236 -8.11 -7.40 -4.45
CA SER A 236 -8.41 -6.15 -3.75
C SER A 236 -9.13 -6.45 -2.42
N VAL A 237 -8.77 -5.73 -1.36
CA VAL A 237 -9.39 -5.79 -0.03
C VAL A 237 -9.67 -4.35 0.41
N ASN A 238 -10.90 -3.91 0.21
CA ASN A 238 -11.35 -2.57 0.59
C ASN A 238 -12.28 -2.63 1.82
#